data_69e28db8704743adb4916267e1bd8366
#
_entry.id   69e28db8704743adb4916267e1bd8366
#
_cell.length_a   1.000
_cell.length_b   1.000
_cell.length_c   1.000
_cell.angle_alpha   90.00
_cell.angle_beta   90.00
_cell.angle_gamma   90.00
#
_symmetry.space_group_name_H-M   'P 1'
#
loop_
_entity.id
_entity.type
_entity.pdbx_description
1 polymer ?
#
loop_
_entity_poly.entity_id
_entity_poly.type
_entity_poly.pdbx_seq_one_letter_code
_entity_poly.pdbx_strand_id
1 'polypeptide(L)'
;MRAVYPGKCYNIGRLEVTWNMSIIGACMVPHPPIILPEIGRGEERKIAETTASYEKAADLVASLKPDTLVIASPHTRMYADWFYIGGGSEGYGSFSQFRAGHVRIHADYDTEMIRALSDAAGREDFPAGPVEDPDIPLDHGVMIPLYFIQKKYTDFKIVRIGISGLALTDHYRLGMMIRDCAEKLGRRVFFVASGDLSHKLRKDGPYGFIEEGPVYDTRIMDVMGSGDFKKLFAFDSAFCEKAAECGHRSFVMMAGAFDRTAVDIQRLSHQDIFGVGYGICLYRTAGPDPERNFLDQWAEEESVRLAQRKAKEDPYVQLARLSVETYIRRGRPLTLKEAKKQLDLPGEMLSTAAGAFVSLHKEDQLRGCIGTISACCSCIAEEIIQNAVSACSRDYRFHKVAVSELPLLEYSVDILGEAEDIHDSSQLDVKRYGVIVSCGRKRGLLLPDLEGVDTVEEQIRIASAKAGISEEYDRNIRLQRFEVIRHT
;
A
#
# COMPACT_ATOMS: atom_id res chain seq x y z
N MET A 1 18.12 20.62 -44.19
CA MET A 1 17.87 20.03 -45.52
C MET A 1 16.50 19.35 -45.48
N ARG A 2 15.53 19.88 -46.21
CA ARG A 2 14.18 19.29 -46.32
C ARG A 2 14.23 18.26 -47.45
N ALA A 3 13.89 17.00 -47.14
CA ALA A 3 13.63 15.99 -48.18
C ALA A 3 12.12 16.01 -48.49
N VAL A 4 11.79 16.44 -49.72
CA VAL A 4 10.45 16.34 -50.29
C VAL A 4 10.34 15.03 -51.01
N TYR A 5 9.35 14.19 -50.68
CA TYR A 5 8.96 13.04 -51.50
C TYR A 5 7.64 13.32 -52.21
N PRO A 6 7.52 13.05 -53.49
CA PRO A 6 6.31 13.31 -54.27
C PRO A 6 5.27 12.24 -54.08
N GLY A 7 4.01 12.66 -54.11
CA GLY A 7 2.84 11.89 -53.82
C GLY A 7 2.57 10.66 -54.69
N LYS A 8 2.10 9.62 -54.04
CA LYS A 8 1.15 8.64 -54.58
C LYS A 8 0.11 8.37 -53.49
N CYS A 9 -1.14 8.75 -53.72
CA CYS A 9 -2.28 8.35 -52.94
C CYS A 9 -2.42 6.82 -53.10
N TYR A 10 -1.99 6.07 -52.09
CA TYR A 10 -2.41 4.70 -51.90
C TYR A 10 -3.61 4.73 -50.96
N ASN A 11 -4.73 4.14 -51.41
CA ASN A 11 -5.86 3.79 -50.63
C ASN A 11 -5.41 2.73 -49.62
N ILE A 12 -4.95 3.16 -48.44
CA ILE A 12 -4.56 2.26 -47.36
C ILE A 12 -5.87 1.84 -46.73
N GLY A 13 -6.39 0.68 -47.17
CA GLY A 13 -7.32 -0.07 -46.36
C GLY A 13 -6.74 -0.09 -44.94
N ARG A 14 -7.60 0.12 -43.91
CA ARG A 14 -7.23 -0.01 -42.51
C ARG A 14 -6.53 -1.37 -42.33
N LEU A 15 -5.20 -1.37 -42.37
CA LEU A 15 -4.41 -2.40 -41.77
C LEU A 15 -4.71 -2.29 -40.27
N GLU A 16 -5.53 -3.17 -39.76
CA GLU A 16 -5.58 -3.43 -38.32
C GLU A 16 -4.17 -3.88 -37.93
N VAL A 17 -3.39 -2.95 -37.41
CA VAL A 17 -2.12 -3.27 -36.77
C VAL A 17 -2.51 -4.05 -35.53
N THR A 18 -2.49 -5.36 -35.60
CA THR A 18 -2.67 -6.24 -34.45
C THR A 18 -1.41 -6.15 -33.62
N TRP A 19 -1.39 -5.25 -32.65
CA TRP A 19 -0.38 -5.23 -31.61
C TRP A 19 -0.53 -6.54 -30.83
N ASN A 20 0.55 -7.30 -30.76
CA ASN A 20 0.57 -8.54 -29.94
C ASN A 20 0.75 -8.14 -28.45
N MET A 21 -0.26 -7.50 -27.88
CA MET A 21 -0.27 -7.08 -26.48
C MET A 21 -0.71 -8.24 -25.61
N SER A 22 0.10 -8.60 -24.63
CA SER A 22 -0.17 -9.72 -23.74
C SER A 22 -1.27 -9.43 -22.71
N ILE A 23 -1.34 -8.19 -22.21
CA ILE A 23 -2.50 -7.74 -21.42
C ILE A 23 -3.56 -7.26 -22.39
N ILE A 24 -4.62 -8.06 -22.56
CA ILE A 24 -5.67 -7.80 -23.57
C ILE A 24 -6.85 -7.01 -23.03
N GLY A 25 -6.97 -6.94 -21.70
CA GLY A 25 -8.01 -6.20 -21.00
C GLY A 25 -7.96 -6.42 -19.51
N ALA A 26 -8.81 -5.71 -18.79
CA ALA A 26 -8.98 -5.86 -17.35
C ALA A 26 -10.39 -5.44 -16.90
N CYS A 27 -10.72 -5.75 -15.65
CA CYS A 27 -11.82 -5.15 -14.92
C CYS A 27 -11.45 -4.81 -13.48
N MET A 28 -11.95 -3.68 -13.02
CA MET A 28 -12.10 -3.34 -11.61
C MET A 28 -13.47 -3.80 -11.18
N VAL A 29 -13.58 -4.65 -10.15
CA VAL A 29 -14.85 -5.23 -9.71
C VAL A 29 -14.90 -5.39 -8.19
N PRO A 30 -16.07 -5.14 -7.55
CA PRO A 30 -16.26 -5.39 -6.13
C PRO A 30 -16.49 -6.88 -5.86
N HIS A 31 -16.49 -7.29 -4.59
CA HIS A 31 -16.70 -8.70 -4.25
C HIS A 31 -17.67 -8.92 -3.07
N PRO A 32 -18.83 -8.22 -3.02
CA PRO A 32 -19.77 -8.43 -1.94
C PRO A 32 -20.46 -9.79 -2.07
N PRO A 33 -20.38 -10.68 -1.06
CA PRO A 33 -21.04 -11.99 -1.15
C PRO A 33 -22.55 -11.92 -1.40
N ILE A 34 -23.17 -10.85 -0.94
CA ILE A 34 -24.61 -10.60 -1.10
C ILE A 34 -25.06 -10.48 -2.56
N ILE A 35 -24.12 -10.27 -3.51
CA ILE A 35 -24.45 -10.20 -4.96
C ILE A 35 -24.92 -11.55 -5.53
N LEU A 36 -24.57 -12.67 -4.87
CA LEU A 36 -25.00 -13.99 -5.25
C LEU A 36 -26.43 -14.24 -4.75
N PRO A 37 -27.39 -14.67 -5.58
CA PRO A 37 -28.77 -14.97 -5.15
C PRO A 37 -28.84 -16.00 -4.01
N GLU A 38 -27.92 -16.96 -3.99
CA GLU A 38 -27.83 -18.01 -2.96
C GLU A 38 -27.47 -17.44 -1.58
N ILE A 39 -26.85 -16.25 -1.53
CA ILE A 39 -26.45 -15.55 -0.31
C ILE A 39 -27.37 -14.37 -0.04
N GLY A 40 -27.67 -13.57 -1.05
CA GLY A 40 -28.49 -12.36 -0.95
C GLY A 40 -29.96 -12.64 -0.66
N ARG A 41 -30.50 -13.79 -1.16
CA ARG A 41 -31.88 -14.24 -0.93
C ARG A 41 -32.92 -13.18 -1.22
N GLY A 42 -32.70 -12.38 -2.26
CA GLY A 42 -33.56 -11.27 -2.68
C GLY A 42 -32.95 -9.90 -2.44
N GLU A 43 -32.01 -9.75 -1.49
CA GLU A 43 -31.31 -8.47 -1.23
C GLU A 43 -30.36 -8.07 -2.38
N GLU A 44 -29.83 -9.04 -3.13
CA GLU A 44 -29.00 -8.80 -4.32
C GLU A 44 -29.69 -7.91 -5.37
N ARG A 45 -31.02 -7.86 -5.36
CA ARG A 45 -31.80 -7.01 -6.28
C ARG A 45 -31.57 -5.51 -6.01
N LYS A 46 -31.17 -5.14 -4.81
CA LYS A 46 -30.88 -3.75 -4.47
C LYS A 46 -29.61 -3.23 -5.17
N ILE A 47 -28.72 -4.15 -5.57
CA ILE A 47 -27.49 -3.83 -6.33
C ILE A 47 -27.57 -4.40 -7.77
N ALA A 48 -28.74 -4.36 -8.37
CA ALA A 48 -28.97 -4.91 -9.71
C ALA A 48 -28.12 -4.24 -10.80
N GLU A 49 -27.76 -2.95 -10.64
CA GLU A 49 -26.86 -2.27 -11.56
C GLU A 49 -25.43 -2.83 -11.48
N THR A 50 -24.94 -3.12 -10.26
CA THR A 50 -23.66 -3.79 -10.05
C THR A 50 -23.68 -5.19 -10.67
N THR A 51 -24.75 -5.96 -10.47
CA THR A 51 -24.91 -7.29 -11.08
C THR A 51 -24.89 -7.21 -12.60
N ALA A 52 -25.65 -6.28 -13.20
CA ALA A 52 -25.66 -6.08 -14.66
C ALA A 52 -24.28 -5.65 -15.20
N SER A 53 -23.52 -4.88 -14.43
CA SER A 53 -22.17 -4.49 -14.79
C SER A 53 -21.19 -5.65 -14.71
N TYR A 54 -21.35 -6.56 -13.75
CA TYR A 54 -20.61 -7.82 -13.69
C TYR A 54 -20.85 -8.73 -14.90
N GLU A 55 -22.12 -8.84 -15.35
CA GLU A 55 -22.45 -9.60 -16.57
C GLU A 55 -21.71 -9.02 -17.79
N LYS A 56 -21.63 -7.68 -17.91
CA LYS A 56 -20.83 -7.03 -18.97
C LYS A 56 -19.34 -7.33 -18.85
N ALA A 57 -18.81 -7.39 -17.62
CA ALA A 57 -17.43 -7.79 -17.40
C ALA A 57 -17.18 -9.24 -17.87
N ALA A 58 -18.07 -10.16 -17.53
CA ALA A 58 -18.00 -11.54 -17.99
C ALA A 58 -18.14 -11.67 -19.51
N ASP A 59 -19.03 -10.88 -20.14
CA ASP A 59 -19.17 -10.83 -21.60
C ASP A 59 -17.90 -10.30 -22.29
N LEU A 60 -17.22 -9.31 -21.69
CA LEU A 60 -15.94 -8.82 -22.20
C LEU A 60 -14.87 -9.92 -22.14
N VAL A 61 -14.73 -10.63 -21.02
CA VAL A 61 -13.81 -11.77 -20.88
C VAL A 61 -14.10 -12.82 -21.94
N ALA A 62 -15.38 -13.22 -22.10
CA ALA A 62 -15.79 -14.21 -23.09
C ALA A 62 -15.50 -13.77 -24.54
N SER A 63 -15.62 -12.47 -24.83
CA SER A 63 -15.30 -11.91 -26.16
C SER A 63 -13.81 -11.89 -26.46
N LEU A 64 -12.98 -11.62 -25.42
CA LEU A 64 -11.53 -11.53 -25.55
C LEU A 64 -10.84 -12.89 -25.48
N LYS A 65 -11.46 -13.90 -24.87
CA LYS A 65 -10.94 -15.27 -24.73
C LYS A 65 -9.48 -15.29 -24.23
N PRO A 66 -9.22 -14.83 -23.01
CA PRO A 66 -7.87 -14.88 -22.42
C PRO A 66 -7.44 -16.34 -22.16
N ASP A 67 -6.12 -16.61 -22.24
CA ASP A 67 -5.54 -17.88 -21.80
C ASP A 67 -5.44 -17.92 -20.26
N THR A 68 -5.22 -16.76 -19.66
CA THR A 68 -4.99 -16.62 -18.22
C THR A 68 -5.76 -15.43 -17.64
N LEU A 69 -6.44 -15.65 -16.51
CA LEU A 69 -6.94 -14.57 -15.66
C LEU A 69 -5.95 -14.34 -14.52
N VAL A 70 -5.39 -13.14 -14.42
CA VAL A 70 -4.66 -12.72 -13.22
C VAL A 70 -5.66 -12.04 -12.29
N ILE A 71 -5.83 -12.57 -11.08
CA ILE A 71 -6.82 -12.07 -10.11
C ILE A 71 -6.08 -11.59 -8.86
N ALA A 72 -6.08 -10.27 -8.65
CA ALA A 72 -5.62 -9.66 -7.41
C ALA A 72 -6.77 -9.56 -6.41
N SER A 73 -6.58 -10.06 -5.19
CA SER A 73 -7.60 -10.04 -4.14
C SER A 73 -7.02 -9.62 -2.80
N PRO A 74 -7.69 -8.70 -2.07
CA PRO A 74 -7.29 -8.30 -0.72
C PRO A 74 -7.59 -9.36 0.34
N HIS A 75 -8.39 -10.38 0.03
CA HIS A 75 -8.77 -11.45 0.94
C HIS A 75 -7.94 -12.73 0.77
N THR A 76 -7.10 -12.78 -0.25
CA THR A 76 -6.01 -13.75 -0.33
C THR A 76 -4.99 -13.43 0.78
N ARG A 77 -4.24 -14.43 1.25
CA ARG A 77 -3.27 -14.25 2.35
C ARG A 77 -2.38 -13.03 2.09
N MET A 78 -2.42 -12.08 3.02
CA MET A 78 -1.65 -10.84 2.99
C MET A 78 -0.45 -10.95 3.93
N TYR A 79 0.73 -10.54 3.46
CA TYR A 79 1.95 -10.37 4.24
C TYR A 79 2.35 -8.90 4.27
N ALA A 80 3.06 -8.48 5.30
CA ALA A 80 3.52 -7.10 5.41
C ALA A 80 4.58 -6.75 4.35
N ASP A 81 5.42 -7.72 3.98
CA ASP A 81 6.66 -7.55 3.21
C ASP A 81 6.81 -8.54 2.05
N TRP A 82 5.73 -9.22 1.65
CA TRP A 82 5.76 -10.24 0.60
C TRP A 82 4.45 -10.28 -0.18
N PHE A 83 4.53 -10.40 -1.51
CA PHE A 83 3.38 -10.69 -2.37
C PHE A 83 3.16 -12.20 -2.49
N TYR A 84 2.04 -12.65 -1.95
CA TYR A 84 1.64 -14.03 -2.12
C TYR A 84 1.15 -14.28 -3.55
N ILE A 85 1.71 -15.28 -4.22
CA ILE A 85 1.22 -15.84 -5.49
C ILE A 85 0.70 -17.23 -5.21
N GLY A 86 -0.53 -17.54 -5.65
CA GLY A 86 -1.14 -18.85 -5.44
C GLY A 86 -0.29 -19.96 -6.06
N GLY A 87 -0.01 -20.99 -5.27
CA GLY A 87 0.75 -22.16 -5.71
C GLY A 87 -0.16 -23.39 -5.97
N GLY A 88 0.45 -24.46 -6.45
CA GLY A 88 -0.25 -25.72 -6.78
C GLY A 88 -0.72 -25.77 -8.23
N SER A 89 -1.50 -26.81 -8.58
CA SER A 89 -2.02 -27.03 -9.94
C SER A 89 -3.44 -26.50 -10.13
N GLU A 90 -4.20 -26.39 -9.05
CA GLU A 90 -5.61 -25.98 -9.05
C GLU A 90 -5.98 -25.21 -7.79
N GLY A 91 -6.99 -24.38 -7.87
CA GLY A 91 -7.59 -23.67 -6.76
C GLY A 91 -9.07 -24.01 -6.64
N TYR A 92 -9.53 -24.20 -5.41
CA TYR A 92 -10.94 -24.48 -5.11
C TYR A 92 -11.41 -23.67 -3.91
N GLY A 93 -12.71 -23.41 -3.87
CA GLY A 93 -13.34 -22.73 -2.75
C GLY A 93 -14.84 -22.93 -2.73
N SER A 94 -15.45 -22.55 -1.61
CA SER A 94 -16.91 -22.57 -1.49
C SER A 94 -17.38 -21.40 -0.64
N PHE A 95 -18.64 -21.02 -0.79
CA PHE A 95 -19.24 -19.94 0.01
C PHE A 95 -19.83 -20.46 1.34
N SER A 96 -19.24 -21.51 1.94
CA SER A 96 -19.69 -22.10 3.23
C SER A 96 -19.74 -21.09 4.36
N GLN A 97 -18.76 -20.18 4.45
CA GLN A 97 -18.74 -19.10 5.44
C GLN A 97 -19.94 -18.13 5.32
N PHE A 98 -20.56 -18.07 4.15
CA PHE A 98 -21.77 -17.29 3.87
C PHE A 98 -23.03 -18.15 3.81
N ARG A 99 -23.03 -19.37 4.35
CA ARG A 99 -24.14 -20.33 4.39
C ARG A 99 -24.63 -20.81 3.01
N ALA A 100 -23.75 -20.75 2.01
CA ALA A 100 -24.01 -21.21 0.64
C ALA A 100 -22.93 -22.21 0.16
N GLY A 101 -22.61 -23.21 0.99
CA GLY A 101 -21.54 -24.17 0.75
C GLY A 101 -21.76 -25.09 -0.47
N HIS A 102 -22.96 -25.11 -1.05
CA HIS A 102 -23.24 -25.81 -2.30
C HIS A 102 -22.72 -25.04 -3.54
N VAL A 103 -22.52 -23.73 -3.43
CA VAL A 103 -21.86 -22.92 -4.46
C VAL A 103 -20.36 -23.09 -4.31
N ARG A 104 -19.75 -23.74 -5.29
CA ARG A 104 -18.33 -24.06 -5.32
C ARG A 104 -17.69 -23.49 -6.56
N ILE A 105 -16.47 -23.02 -6.43
CA ILE A 105 -15.63 -22.49 -7.52
C ILE A 105 -14.37 -23.34 -7.59
N HIS A 106 -13.99 -23.68 -8.81
CA HIS A 106 -12.74 -24.39 -9.13
C HIS A 106 -12.11 -23.71 -10.34
N ALA A 107 -10.78 -23.63 -10.39
CA ALA A 107 -10.02 -23.17 -11.54
C ALA A 107 -8.61 -23.73 -11.51
N ASP A 108 -8.06 -24.10 -12.67
CA ASP A 108 -6.69 -24.55 -12.82
C ASP A 108 -5.74 -23.34 -12.73
N TYR A 109 -4.60 -23.51 -12.08
CA TYR A 109 -3.53 -22.51 -12.07
C TYR A 109 -2.69 -22.55 -13.34
N ASP A 110 -2.30 -21.37 -13.86
CA ASP A 110 -1.26 -21.24 -14.87
C ASP A 110 0.13 -21.39 -14.21
N THR A 111 0.51 -22.63 -13.99
CA THR A 111 1.78 -22.96 -13.30
C THR A 111 3.01 -22.47 -14.04
N GLU A 112 2.95 -22.34 -15.37
CA GLU A 112 4.04 -21.78 -16.19
C GLU A 112 4.18 -20.28 -15.94
N MET A 113 3.08 -19.53 -15.91
CA MET A 113 3.06 -18.12 -15.60
C MET A 113 3.50 -17.85 -14.15
N ILE A 114 3.03 -18.65 -13.19
CA ILE A 114 3.43 -18.55 -11.78
C ILE A 114 4.94 -18.77 -11.63
N ARG A 115 5.50 -19.75 -12.31
CA ARG A 115 6.95 -20.01 -12.31
C ARG A 115 7.71 -18.83 -12.93
N ALA A 116 7.26 -18.33 -14.08
CA ALA A 116 7.90 -17.19 -14.75
C ALA A 116 7.92 -15.93 -13.87
N LEU A 117 6.83 -15.66 -13.14
CA LEU A 117 6.75 -14.58 -12.18
C LEU A 117 7.71 -14.78 -10.99
N SER A 118 7.74 -15.98 -10.42
CA SER A 118 8.65 -16.31 -9.31
C SER A 118 10.11 -16.18 -9.71
N ASP A 119 10.45 -16.65 -10.92
CA ASP A 119 11.81 -16.53 -11.45
C ASP A 119 12.19 -15.07 -11.75
N ALA A 120 11.24 -14.25 -12.22
CA ALA A 120 11.45 -12.83 -12.46
C ALA A 120 11.67 -12.09 -11.13
N ALA A 121 10.81 -12.33 -10.15
CA ALA A 121 10.94 -11.77 -8.80
C ALA A 121 12.28 -12.13 -8.16
N GLY A 122 12.71 -13.39 -8.24
CA GLY A 122 14.00 -13.83 -7.70
C GLY A 122 15.21 -13.17 -8.39
N ARG A 123 15.13 -12.90 -9.69
CA ARG A 123 16.23 -12.20 -10.42
C ARG A 123 16.35 -10.73 -10.03
N GLU A 124 15.25 -10.08 -9.68
CA GLU A 124 15.18 -8.67 -9.32
C GLU A 124 15.25 -8.44 -7.82
N ASP A 125 15.42 -9.49 -7.01
CA ASP A 125 15.30 -9.46 -5.54
C ASP A 125 13.98 -8.80 -5.09
N PHE A 126 12.91 -9.09 -5.86
CA PHE A 126 11.58 -8.55 -5.61
C PHE A 126 10.77 -9.50 -4.71
N PRO A 127 10.13 -9.02 -3.64
CA PRO A 127 9.52 -9.88 -2.62
C PRO A 127 8.17 -10.45 -3.07
N ALA A 128 8.17 -11.36 -4.04
CA ALA A 128 6.97 -12.02 -4.54
C ALA A 128 7.22 -13.49 -4.86
N GLY A 129 6.23 -14.33 -4.61
CA GLY A 129 6.30 -15.74 -4.97
C GLY A 129 5.30 -16.61 -4.24
N PRO A 130 5.26 -17.91 -4.61
CA PRO A 130 4.47 -18.89 -3.87
C PRO A 130 5.04 -19.07 -2.46
N VAL A 131 4.13 -19.31 -1.50
CA VAL A 131 4.48 -19.73 -0.16
C VAL A 131 4.08 -21.19 -0.02
N GLU A 132 4.87 -21.99 0.69
CA GLU A 132 4.63 -23.43 0.93
C GLU A 132 3.37 -23.66 1.78
N ASP A 133 2.20 -23.44 1.19
CA ASP A 133 0.90 -23.82 1.72
C ASP A 133 -0.09 -23.97 0.55
N PRO A 134 -0.02 -25.12 -0.17
CA PRO A 134 -0.80 -25.32 -1.40
C PRO A 134 -2.32 -25.41 -1.15
N ASP A 135 -2.76 -25.62 0.10
CA ASP A 135 -4.17 -25.92 0.42
C ASP A 135 -4.97 -24.67 0.86
N ILE A 136 -4.52 -23.46 0.56
CA ILE A 136 -5.29 -22.26 0.86
C ILE A 136 -6.50 -22.17 -0.10
N PRO A 137 -7.75 -22.31 0.40
CA PRO A 137 -8.93 -22.20 -0.46
C PRO A 137 -9.00 -20.84 -1.17
N LEU A 138 -9.71 -20.78 -2.29
CA LEU A 138 -10.03 -19.52 -2.95
C LEU A 138 -10.89 -18.68 -2.02
N ASP A 139 -10.51 -17.42 -1.82
CA ASP A 139 -11.30 -16.45 -1.07
C ASP A 139 -12.44 -15.86 -1.90
N HIS A 140 -13.38 -15.16 -1.26
CA HIS A 140 -14.55 -14.61 -1.96
C HIS A 140 -14.19 -13.50 -2.94
N GLY A 141 -13.07 -12.77 -2.74
CA GLY A 141 -12.59 -11.77 -3.68
C GLY A 141 -12.11 -12.38 -5.00
N VAL A 142 -11.70 -13.65 -4.99
CA VAL A 142 -11.40 -14.46 -6.19
C VAL A 142 -12.64 -15.15 -6.69
N MET A 143 -13.44 -15.76 -5.81
CA MET A 143 -14.57 -16.60 -6.20
C MET A 143 -15.72 -15.82 -6.82
N ILE A 144 -16.01 -14.59 -6.37
CA ILE A 144 -17.13 -13.81 -6.92
C ILE A 144 -16.88 -13.41 -8.37
N PRO A 145 -15.74 -12.84 -8.77
CA PRO A 145 -15.46 -12.63 -10.19
C PRO A 145 -15.55 -13.92 -11.01
N LEU A 146 -14.98 -15.02 -10.53
CA LEU A 146 -15.03 -16.30 -11.22
C LEU A 146 -16.45 -16.84 -11.36
N TYR A 147 -17.35 -16.65 -10.38
CA TYR A 147 -18.75 -17.03 -10.45
C TYR A 147 -19.47 -16.41 -11.67
N PHE A 148 -19.19 -15.13 -11.96
CA PHE A 148 -19.78 -14.47 -13.14
C PHE A 148 -19.08 -14.89 -14.44
N ILE A 149 -17.74 -14.92 -14.43
CA ILE A 149 -16.94 -15.23 -15.63
C ILE A 149 -17.20 -16.66 -16.11
N GLN A 150 -17.19 -17.64 -15.20
CA GLN A 150 -17.38 -19.05 -15.56
C GLN A 150 -18.76 -19.39 -16.14
N LYS A 151 -19.76 -18.55 -15.93
CA LYS A 151 -21.07 -18.66 -16.61
C LYS A 151 -20.99 -18.39 -18.12
N LYS A 152 -19.98 -17.67 -18.59
CA LYS A 152 -19.81 -17.20 -19.97
C LYS A 152 -18.60 -17.83 -20.67
N TYR A 153 -17.51 -18.05 -19.94
CA TYR A 153 -16.25 -18.54 -20.47
C TYR A 153 -15.49 -19.34 -19.41
N THR A 154 -14.96 -20.50 -19.79
CA THR A 154 -14.29 -21.45 -18.88
C THR A 154 -12.93 -21.93 -19.38
N ASP A 155 -12.55 -21.60 -20.62
CA ASP A 155 -11.28 -22.04 -21.22
C ASP A 155 -10.14 -21.09 -20.86
N PHE A 156 -9.81 -21.04 -19.58
CA PHE A 156 -8.71 -20.23 -19.03
C PHE A 156 -8.09 -20.91 -17.81
N LYS A 157 -6.88 -20.46 -17.47
CA LYS A 157 -6.21 -20.73 -16.20
C LYS A 157 -6.16 -19.47 -15.35
N ILE A 158 -5.81 -19.59 -14.06
CA ILE A 158 -5.69 -18.44 -13.18
C ILE A 158 -4.30 -18.27 -12.59
N VAL A 159 -3.96 -17.02 -12.29
CA VAL A 159 -2.90 -16.64 -11.35
C VAL A 159 -3.56 -15.82 -10.25
N ARG A 160 -3.59 -16.36 -9.03
CA ARG A 160 -4.14 -15.67 -7.85
C ARG A 160 -3.02 -14.92 -7.14
N ILE A 161 -3.25 -13.64 -6.85
CA ILE A 161 -2.27 -12.78 -6.19
C ILE A 161 -2.92 -12.10 -4.97
N GLY A 162 -2.26 -12.17 -3.82
CA GLY A 162 -2.60 -11.39 -2.64
C GLY A 162 -1.97 -10.00 -2.70
N ILE A 163 -2.66 -9.01 -2.15
CA ILE A 163 -2.03 -7.72 -1.87
C ILE A 163 -1.02 -7.86 -0.72
N SER A 164 -0.21 -6.84 -0.52
CA SER A 164 0.84 -6.83 0.50
C SER A 164 0.84 -5.51 1.28
N GLY A 165 1.57 -5.47 2.42
CA GLY A 165 1.84 -4.23 3.15
C GLY A 165 2.92 -3.35 2.51
N LEU A 166 3.52 -3.78 1.40
CA LEU A 166 4.52 -3.01 0.64
C LEU A 166 3.92 -1.75 0.01
N ALA A 167 4.79 -0.87 -0.47
CA ALA A 167 4.41 0.41 -1.08
C ALA A 167 3.51 0.25 -2.33
N LEU A 168 2.77 1.27 -2.68
CA LEU A 168 1.95 1.28 -3.90
C LEU A 168 2.81 1.14 -5.16
N THR A 169 4.02 1.71 -5.15
CA THR A 169 4.99 1.56 -6.25
C THR A 169 5.42 0.11 -6.46
N ASP A 170 5.50 -0.71 -5.41
CA ASP A 170 5.80 -2.14 -5.51
C ASP A 170 4.60 -2.93 -6.08
N HIS A 171 3.36 -2.56 -5.74
CA HIS A 171 2.16 -3.13 -6.37
C HIS A 171 2.14 -2.85 -7.89
N TYR A 172 2.47 -1.61 -8.27
CA TYR A 172 2.57 -1.23 -9.67
C TYR A 172 3.67 -2.01 -10.40
N ARG A 173 4.87 -2.16 -9.80
CA ARG A 173 5.98 -2.97 -10.33
C ARG A 173 5.60 -4.42 -10.54
N LEU A 174 4.85 -5.01 -9.59
CA LEU A 174 4.35 -6.37 -9.77
C LEU A 174 3.42 -6.46 -10.99
N GLY A 175 2.56 -5.45 -11.22
CA GLY A 175 1.74 -5.35 -12.42
C GLY A 175 2.58 -5.31 -13.71
N MET A 176 3.67 -4.51 -13.75
CA MET A 176 4.61 -4.48 -14.88
C MET A 176 5.27 -5.85 -15.09
N MET A 177 5.71 -6.51 -14.02
CA MET A 177 6.33 -7.84 -14.08
C MET A 177 5.34 -8.90 -14.63
N ILE A 178 4.06 -8.83 -14.27
CA ILE A 178 2.99 -9.68 -14.81
C ILE A 178 2.90 -9.50 -16.33
N ARG A 179 2.86 -8.26 -16.83
CA ARG A 179 2.86 -7.97 -18.27
C ARG A 179 4.08 -8.56 -18.97
N ASP A 180 5.27 -8.30 -18.43
CA ASP A 180 6.53 -8.73 -19.04
C ASP A 180 6.66 -10.26 -19.09
N CYS A 181 6.17 -10.96 -18.06
CA CYS A 181 6.11 -12.41 -18.05
C CYS A 181 5.07 -12.95 -19.05
N ALA A 182 3.90 -12.31 -19.14
CA ALA A 182 2.89 -12.68 -20.11
C ALA A 182 3.40 -12.50 -21.56
N GLU A 183 4.12 -11.42 -21.85
CA GLU A 183 4.76 -11.18 -23.15
C GLU A 183 5.78 -12.26 -23.50
N LYS A 184 6.67 -12.59 -22.56
CA LYS A 184 7.69 -13.65 -22.76
C LYS A 184 7.09 -15.03 -23.03
N LEU A 185 5.95 -15.32 -22.43
CA LEU A 185 5.24 -16.60 -22.60
C LEU A 185 4.26 -16.61 -23.77
N GLY A 186 3.99 -15.44 -24.37
CA GLY A 186 2.95 -15.28 -25.39
C GLY A 186 1.53 -15.52 -24.85
N ARG A 187 1.29 -15.29 -23.56
CA ARG A 187 -0.01 -15.44 -22.91
C ARG A 187 -0.91 -14.24 -23.16
N ARG A 188 -2.17 -14.52 -23.45
CA ARG A 188 -3.23 -13.52 -23.52
C ARG A 188 -3.85 -13.41 -22.13
N VAL A 189 -3.51 -12.36 -21.40
CA VAL A 189 -3.90 -12.16 -20.00
C VAL A 189 -5.04 -11.14 -19.90
N PHE A 190 -6.06 -11.47 -19.11
CA PHE A 190 -7.06 -10.52 -18.63
C PHE A 190 -6.86 -10.33 -17.13
N PHE A 191 -6.77 -9.06 -16.68
CA PHE A 191 -6.54 -8.74 -15.27
C PHE A 191 -7.86 -8.48 -14.55
N VAL A 192 -8.09 -9.14 -13.43
CA VAL A 192 -9.24 -8.91 -12.54
C VAL A 192 -8.72 -8.24 -11.26
N ALA A 193 -8.95 -6.95 -11.13
CA ALA A 193 -8.65 -6.20 -9.92
C ALA A 193 -9.87 -6.23 -8.99
N SER A 194 -9.86 -7.17 -8.05
CA SER A 194 -10.95 -7.39 -7.11
C SER A 194 -10.79 -6.50 -5.87
N GLY A 195 -11.83 -5.73 -5.53
CA GLY A 195 -11.79 -4.84 -4.38
C GLY A 195 -13.06 -4.02 -4.23
N ASP A 196 -13.59 -3.96 -3.00
CA ASP A 196 -14.62 -3.00 -2.65
C ASP A 196 -13.99 -1.62 -2.43
N LEU A 197 -14.77 -0.56 -2.63
CA LEU A 197 -14.38 0.81 -2.34
C LEU A 197 -14.54 1.08 -0.83
N SER A 198 -14.89 2.31 -0.43
CA SER A 198 -15.05 2.58 1.00
C SER A 198 -16.11 1.69 1.66
N HIS A 199 -15.80 1.19 2.85
CA HIS A 199 -16.76 0.47 3.69
C HIS A 199 -17.53 1.38 4.65
N LYS A 200 -17.30 2.70 4.64
CA LYS A 200 -17.84 3.65 5.61
C LYS A 200 -18.68 4.74 4.97
N LEU A 201 -19.67 4.35 4.17
CA LEU A 201 -20.48 5.29 3.39
C LEU A 201 -21.83 5.64 4.02
N ARG A 202 -22.30 4.89 5.03
CA ARG A 202 -23.64 5.08 5.62
C ARG A 202 -23.61 4.88 7.12
N LYS A 203 -24.32 5.77 7.85
CA LYS A 203 -24.44 5.67 9.32
C LYS A 203 -25.18 4.42 9.78
N ASP A 204 -26.10 3.93 8.97
CA ASP A 204 -26.89 2.70 9.15
C ASP A 204 -26.25 1.47 8.52
N GLY A 205 -25.06 1.62 7.90
CA GLY A 205 -24.27 0.54 7.32
C GLY A 205 -23.48 -0.25 8.36
N PRO A 206 -22.95 -1.42 7.99
CA PRO A 206 -22.27 -2.34 8.91
C PRO A 206 -20.98 -1.76 9.53
N TYR A 207 -20.36 -0.78 8.88
CA TYR A 207 -19.09 -0.18 9.31
C TYR A 207 -19.21 1.31 9.67
N GLY A 208 -20.45 1.86 9.64
CA GLY A 208 -20.73 3.25 9.94
C GLY A 208 -20.38 4.21 8.80
N PHE A 209 -20.19 5.49 9.15
CA PHE A 209 -19.93 6.57 8.21
C PHE A 209 -18.73 7.39 8.67
N ILE A 210 -17.90 7.80 7.69
CA ILE A 210 -16.83 8.78 7.86
C ILE A 210 -16.81 9.71 6.63
N GLU A 211 -16.38 10.95 6.80
CA GLU A 211 -16.37 11.94 5.71
C GLU A 211 -15.41 11.55 4.57
N GLU A 212 -14.32 10.89 4.87
CA GLU A 212 -13.35 10.37 3.89
C GLU A 212 -13.94 9.29 2.97
N GLY A 213 -14.97 8.56 3.41
CA GLY A 213 -15.56 7.47 2.65
C GLY A 213 -16.09 7.90 1.27
N PRO A 214 -17.11 8.80 1.19
CA PRO A 214 -17.63 9.28 -0.10
C PRO A 214 -16.59 10.04 -0.93
N VAL A 215 -15.63 10.71 -0.28
CA VAL A 215 -14.52 11.40 -0.96
C VAL A 215 -13.62 10.39 -1.65
N TYR A 216 -13.27 9.29 -0.95
CA TYR A 216 -12.50 8.20 -1.53
C TYR A 216 -13.20 7.60 -2.76
N ASP A 217 -14.48 7.23 -2.62
CA ASP A 217 -15.27 6.62 -3.69
C ASP A 217 -15.32 7.51 -4.94
N THR A 218 -15.55 8.81 -4.75
CA THR A 218 -15.57 9.77 -5.86
C THR A 218 -14.22 9.83 -6.55
N ARG A 219 -13.15 10.02 -5.80
CA ARG A 219 -11.78 10.16 -6.32
C ARG A 219 -11.32 8.90 -7.05
N ILE A 220 -11.53 7.72 -6.45
CA ILE A 220 -11.08 6.47 -7.06
C ILE A 220 -11.85 6.16 -8.35
N MET A 221 -13.16 6.38 -8.38
CA MET A 221 -13.97 6.19 -9.58
C MET A 221 -13.61 7.17 -10.70
N ASP A 222 -13.20 8.39 -10.39
CA ASP A 222 -12.72 9.36 -11.37
C ASP A 222 -11.34 8.95 -11.94
N VAL A 223 -10.42 8.51 -11.10
CA VAL A 223 -9.10 8.02 -11.53
C VAL A 223 -9.25 6.78 -12.41
N MET A 224 -10.02 5.80 -11.94
CA MET A 224 -10.22 4.54 -12.66
C MET A 224 -11.02 4.73 -13.95
N GLY A 225 -11.97 5.67 -13.96
CA GLY A 225 -12.76 6.00 -15.15
C GLY A 225 -12.02 6.88 -16.18
N SER A 226 -11.05 7.68 -15.77
CA SER A 226 -10.22 8.48 -16.69
C SER A 226 -8.97 7.76 -17.19
N GLY A 227 -8.48 6.79 -16.42
CA GLY A 227 -7.23 6.10 -16.70
C GLY A 227 -5.97 6.90 -16.39
N ASP A 228 -6.08 7.99 -15.64
CA ASP A 228 -4.93 8.75 -15.10
C ASP A 228 -4.38 8.03 -13.87
N PHE A 229 -3.80 6.86 -14.10
CA PHE A 229 -3.38 5.93 -13.06
C PHE A 229 -2.22 6.47 -12.20
N LYS A 230 -1.50 7.50 -12.63
CA LYS A 230 -0.51 8.16 -11.77
C LYS A 230 -1.14 8.68 -10.48
N LYS A 231 -2.38 9.15 -10.54
CA LYS A 231 -3.11 9.65 -9.38
C LYS A 231 -3.39 8.59 -8.31
N LEU A 232 -3.26 7.31 -8.62
CA LEU A 232 -3.37 6.23 -7.61
C LEU A 232 -2.30 6.35 -6.54
N PHE A 233 -1.10 6.82 -6.87
CA PHE A 233 -0.02 7.01 -5.90
C PHE A 233 -0.26 8.18 -4.93
N ALA A 234 -1.15 9.11 -5.28
CA ALA A 234 -1.48 10.29 -4.46
C ALA A 234 -2.61 10.03 -3.44
N PHE A 235 -3.00 8.78 -3.23
CA PHE A 235 -3.89 8.40 -2.15
C PHE A 235 -3.03 8.07 -0.92
N ASP A 236 -3.09 8.96 0.05
CA ASP A 236 -2.46 8.81 1.35
C ASP A 236 -2.95 7.54 2.07
N SER A 237 -2.06 6.79 2.71
CA SER A 237 -2.39 5.53 3.38
C SER A 237 -3.39 5.73 4.51
N ALA A 238 -3.25 6.79 5.29
CA ALA A 238 -4.17 7.11 6.36
C ALA A 238 -5.56 7.52 5.86
N PHE A 239 -5.64 8.21 4.73
CA PHE A 239 -6.91 8.49 4.06
C PHE A 239 -7.61 7.20 3.59
N CYS A 240 -6.85 6.26 3.00
CA CYS A 240 -7.36 4.95 2.60
C CYS A 240 -7.83 4.11 3.81
N GLU A 241 -7.05 4.10 4.90
CA GLU A 241 -7.41 3.40 6.14
C GLU A 241 -8.69 3.98 6.78
N LYS A 242 -8.84 5.31 6.81
CA LYS A 242 -10.06 5.96 7.29
C LYS A 242 -11.27 5.59 6.44
N ALA A 243 -11.13 5.61 5.12
CA ALA A 243 -12.17 5.16 4.20
C ALA A 243 -12.46 3.66 4.35
N ALA A 244 -11.55 2.89 4.95
CA ALA A 244 -11.63 1.44 5.12
C ALA A 244 -11.89 0.71 3.79
N GLU A 245 -11.19 1.14 2.73
CA GLU A 245 -11.24 0.48 1.43
C GLU A 245 -10.44 -0.83 1.43
N CYS A 246 -10.68 -1.71 0.48
CA CYS A 246 -9.87 -2.92 0.32
C CYS A 246 -9.33 -3.12 -1.11
N GLY A 247 -9.78 -2.31 -2.08
CA GLY A 247 -9.47 -2.52 -3.50
C GLY A 247 -8.25 -1.77 -4.03
N HIS A 248 -7.83 -0.68 -3.37
CA HIS A 248 -6.85 0.26 -3.92
C HIS A 248 -5.58 -0.41 -4.43
N ARG A 249 -4.97 -1.28 -3.62
CA ARG A 249 -3.75 -2.01 -3.98
C ARG A 249 -3.93 -2.95 -5.18
N SER A 250 -5.09 -3.59 -5.30
CA SER A 250 -5.44 -4.40 -6.48
C SER A 250 -5.55 -3.54 -7.74
N PHE A 251 -6.11 -2.34 -7.61
CA PHE A 251 -6.24 -1.38 -8.73
C PHE A 251 -4.89 -0.85 -9.18
N VAL A 252 -3.99 -0.54 -8.23
CA VAL A 252 -2.60 -0.12 -8.53
C VAL A 252 -1.84 -1.22 -9.28
N MET A 253 -1.99 -2.48 -8.86
CA MET A 253 -1.35 -3.60 -9.54
C MET A 253 -1.86 -3.76 -10.97
N MET A 254 -3.16 -3.64 -11.19
CA MET A 254 -3.77 -3.64 -12.52
C MET A 254 -3.24 -2.48 -13.38
N ALA A 255 -3.14 -1.28 -12.80
CA ALA A 255 -2.59 -0.11 -13.50
C ALA A 255 -1.16 -0.35 -13.98
N GLY A 256 -0.33 -1.03 -13.16
CA GLY A 256 1.02 -1.43 -13.53
C GLY A 256 1.08 -2.41 -14.72
N ALA A 257 0.09 -3.30 -14.83
CA ALA A 257 -0.01 -4.19 -15.99
C ALA A 257 -0.30 -3.43 -17.29
N PHE A 258 -0.86 -2.22 -17.21
CA PHE A 258 -1.07 -1.30 -18.34
C PHE A 258 0.01 -0.22 -18.48
N ASP A 259 1.15 -0.35 -17.80
CA ASP A 259 2.25 0.61 -17.99
C ASP A 259 2.62 0.73 -19.46
N ARG A 260 2.79 1.98 -19.97
CA ARG A 260 3.04 2.31 -21.38
C ARG A 260 2.04 1.74 -22.38
N THR A 261 0.78 1.57 -21.96
CA THR A 261 -0.29 0.99 -22.76
C THR A 261 -1.51 1.89 -22.77
N ALA A 262 -2.00 2.25 -23.93
CA ALA A 262 -3.29 2.93 -24.09
C ALA A 262 -4.43 1.95 -23.79
N VAL A 263 -5.47 2.46 -23.15
CA VAL A 263 -6.64 1.68 -22.76
C VAL A 263 -7.94 2.41 -23.11
N ASP A 264 -8.88 1.67 -23.69
CA ASP A 264 -10.28 2.10 -23.80
C ASP A 264 -10.98 1.74 -22.50
N ILE A 265 -11.64 2.70 -21.88
CA ILE A 265 -12.21 2.57 -20.54
C ILE A 265 -13.72 2.75 -20.60
N GLN A 266 -14.45 1.87 -19.91
CA GLN A 266 -15.86 2.00 -19.67
C GLN A 266 -16.15 2.01 -18.17
N ARG A 267 -16.51 3.17 -17.62
CA ARG A 267 -17.07 3.29 -16.27
C ARG A 267 -18.51 2.82 -16.32
N LEU A 268 -18.85 1.73 -15.62
CA LEU A 268 -20.17 1.11 -15.71
C LEU A 268 -21.08 1.49 -14.56
N SER A 269 -20.70 1.21 -13.33
CA SER A 269 -21.55 1.43 -12.16
C SER A 269 -20.78 1.84 -10.93
N HIS A 270 -21.46 2.51 -10.02
CA HIS A 270 -21.05 2.76 -8.65
C HIS A 270 -22.29 2.78 -7.76
N GLN A 271 -22.38 1.87 -6.81
CA GLN A 271 -23.49 1.76 -5.86
C GLN A 271 -22.95 1.63 -4.42
N ASP A 272 -23.69 2.18 -3.46
CA ASP A 272 -23.30 2.21 -2.04
C ASP A 272 -24.46 1.80 -1.09
N ILE A 273 -25.45 1.11 -1.62
CA ILE A 273 -26.73 0.79 -0.94
C ILE A 273 -26.54 0.15 0.43
N PHE A 274 -25.52 -0.71 0.59
CA PHE A 274 -25.24 -1.41 1.84
C PHE A 274 -24.18 -0.72 2.71
N GLY A 275 -23.82 0.54 2.39
CA GLY A 275 -22.79 1.27 3.11
C GLY A 275 -21.36 0.92 2.72
N VAL A 276 -21.23 0.11 1.66
CA VAL A 276 -19.96 -0.26 1.02
C VAL A 276 -20.01 0.13 -0.45
N GLY A 277 -18.95 0.74 -0.96
CA GLY A 277 -18.88 1.20 -2.35
C GLY A 277 -18.56 0.05 -3.32
N TYR A 278 -19.42 -0.11 -4.33
CA TYR A 278 -19.29 -1.13 -5.38
C TYR A 278 -19.07 -0.46 -6.72
N GLY A 279 -17.80 -0.31 -7.12
CA GLY A 279 -17.41 0.34 -8.38
C GLY A 279 -17.02 -0.69 -9.44
N ILE A 280 -17.47 -0.51 -10.69
CA ILE A 280 -17.07 -1.35 -11.83
C ILE A 280 -16.60 -0.48 -13.00
N CYS A 281 -15.38 -0.75 -13.45
CA CYS A 281 -14.81 -0.24 -14.69
C CYS A 281 -14.24 -1.38 -15.53
N LEU A 282 -14.37 -1.27 -16.84
CA LEU A 282 -13.80 -2.20 -17.81
C LEU A 282 -12.71 -1.51 -18.62
N TYR A 283 -11.70 -2.27 -18.98
CA TYR A 283 -10.54 -1.80 -19.73
C TYR A 283 -10.25 -2.75 -20.89
N ARG A 284 -10.01 -2.18 -22.06
CA ARG A 284 -9.54 -2.91 -23.23
C ARG A 284 -8.25 -2.26 -23.71
N THR A 285 -7.24 -3.05 -23.97
CA THR A 285 -5.99 -2.56 -24.54
C THR A 285 -6.23 -1.96 -25.93
N ALA A 286 -5.75 -0.72 -26.13
CA ALA A 286 -5.90 0.03 -27.37
C ALA A 286 -4.59 0.17 -28.18
N GLY A 287 -3.45 -0.23 -27.59
CA GLY A 287 -2.14 -0.20 -28.23
C GLY A 287 -1.05 0.35 -27.33
N PRO A 288 0.19 0.50 -27.81
CA PRO A 288 1.27 1.13 -27.07
C PRO A 288 1.03 2.63 -26.87
N ASP A 289 1.40 3.11 -25.67
CA ASP A 289 1.40 4.54 -25.35
C ASP A 289 2.56 4.83 -24.37
N PRO A 290 3.76 5.16 -24.88
CA PRO A 290 4.94 5.41 -24.06
C PRO A 290 4.78 6.51 -23.02
N GLU A 291 3.84 7.46 -23.24
CA GLU A 291 3.59 8.56 -22.30
C GLU A 291 2.87 8.10 -21.03
N ARG A 292 2.34 6.88 -21.01
CA ARG A 292 1.70 6.28 -19.83
C ARG A 292 2.70 5.55 -18.91
N ASN A 293 3.92 6.05 -18.80
CA ASN A 293 4.99 5.59 -17.92
C ASN A 293 4.82 6.17 -16.49
N PHE A 294 3.69 5.89 -15.88
CA PHE A 294 3.25 6.58 -14.66
C PHE A 294 4.17 6.40 -13.46
N LEU A 295 4.83 5.24 -13.34
CA LEU A 295 5.81 5.02 -12.28
C LEU A 295 7.05 5.92 -12.44
N ASP A 296 7.55 6.07 -13.68
CA ASP A 296 8.70 6.94 -13.94
C ASP A 296 8.37 8.41 -13.67
N GLN A 297 7.17 8.86 -14.12
CA GLN A 297 6.68 10.22 -13.85
C GLN A 297 6.53 10.48 -12.34
N TRP A 298 5.98 9.52 -11.60
CA TRP A 298 5.86 9.62 -10.15
C TRP A 298 7.22 9.69 -9.48
N ALA A 299 8.16 8.83 -9.87
CA ALA A 299 9.51 8.81 -9.32
C ALA A 299 10.25 10.13 -9.57
N GLU A 300 10.05 10.77 -10.73
CA GLU A 300 10.62 12.10 -11.04
C GLU A 300 10.01 13.19 -10.15
N GLU A 301 8.67 13.25 -10.05
CA GLU A 301 7.96 14.20 -9.17
C GLU A 301 8.38 14.03 -7.72
N GLU A 302 8.46 12.79 -7.25
CA GLU A 302 8.88 12.45 -5.88
C GLU A 302 10.33 12.85 -5.61
N SER A 303 11.23 12.63 -6.56
CA SER A 303 12.62 13.06 -6.45
C SER A 303 12.72 14.58 -6.28
N VAL A 304 11.91 15.36 -7.03
CA VAL A 304 11.85 16.82 -6.89
C VAL A 304 11.29 17.22 -5.51
N ARG A 305 10.22 16.56 -5.06
CA ARG A 305 9.62 16.79 -3.73
C ARG A 305 10.64 16.55 -2.61
N LEU A 306 11.32 15.41 -2.66
CA LEU A 306 12.35 15.05 -1.66
C LEU A 306 13.54 16.01 -1.68
N ALA A 307 13.98 16.46 -2.86
CA ALA A 307 15.05 17.45 -2.97
C ALA A 307 14.63 18.80 -2.35
N GLN A 308 13.40 19.25 -2.58
CA GLN A 308 12.86 20.47 -1.98
C GLN A 308 12.72 20.36 -0.46
N ARG A 309 12.30 19.20 0.05
CA ARG A 309 12.21 18.93 1.49
C ARG A 309 13.61 18.94 2.12
N LYS A 310 14.55 18.22 1.51
CA LYS A 310 15.95 18.21 1.94
C LYS A 310 16.58 19.61 2.03
N ALA A 311 16.24 20.49 1.08
CA ALA A 311 16.74 21.87 1.09
C ALA A 311 16.19 22.73 2.24
N LYS A 312 15.10 22.31 2.88
CA LYS A 312 14.44 22.99 4.00
C LYS A 312 14.74 22.37 5.36
N GLU A 313 15.44 21.24 5.39
CA GLU A 313 15.80 20.56 6.64
C GLU A 313 16.58 21.48 7.57
N ASP A 314 16.22 21.50 8.83
CA ASP A 314 16.96 22.21 9.86
C ASP A 314 18.20 21.41 10.32
N PRO A 315 19.09 21.98 11.13
CA PRO A 315 20.31 21.30 11.58
C PRO A 315 20.08 19.97 12.30
N TYR A 316 18.95 19.75 12.96
CA TYR A 316 18.61 18.51 13.65
C TYR A 316 18.38 17.38 12.65
N VAL A 317 17.56 17.64 11.63
CA VAL A 317 17.25 16.69 10.57
C VAL A 317 18.46 16.46 9.66
N GLN A 318 19.21 17.51 9.31
CA GLN A 318 20.45 17.39 8.55
C GLN A 318 21.47 16.48 9.24
N LEU A 319 21.58 16.58 10.58
CA LEU A 319 22.48 15.72 11.36
C LEU A 319 22.02 14.25 11.36
N ALA A 320 20.72 14.01 11.51
CA ALA A 320 20.15 12.66 11.43
C ALA A 320 20.43 12.04 10.05
N ARG A 321 20.15 12.77 8.96
CA ARG A 321 20.45 12.34 7.58
C ARG A 321 21.93 12.04 7.39
N LEU A 322 22.82 12.96 7.75
CA LEU A 322 24.26 12.77 7.60
C LEU A 322 24.76 11.53 8.38
N SER A 323 24.15 11.26 9.54
CA SER A 323 24.49 10.12 10.38
C SER A 323 24.09 8.80 9.72
N VAL A 324 22.86 8.71 9.21
CA VAL A 324 22.36 7.53 8.48
C VAL A 324 23.19 7.31 7.21
N GLU A 325 23.35 8.34 6.37
CA GLU A 325 24.11 8.23 5.11
C GLU A 325 25.57 7.79 5.36
N THR A 326 26.20 8.33 6.42
CA THR A 326 27.57 7.94 6.79
C THR A 326 27.62 6.48 7.22
N TYR A 327 26.71 6.05 8.07
CA TYR A 327 26.69 4.68 8.57
C TYR A 327 26.40 3.68 7.46
N ILE A 328 25.42 3.93 6.62
CA ILE A 328 25.03 3.02 5.53
C ILE A 328 26.12 2.93 4.46
N ARG A 329 26.77 4.06 4.11
CA ARG A 329 27.82 4.06 3.06
C ARG A 329 29.18 3.60 3.56
N ARG A 330 29.53 3.88 4.84
CA ARG A 330 30.89 3.65 5.37
C ARG A 330 30.97 2.53 6.41
N GLY A 331 29.83 1.98 6.87
CA GLY A 331 29.79 0.92 7.87
C GLY A 331 30.20 1.34 9.28
N ARG A 332 30.35 2.65 9.54
CA ARG A 332 30.70 3.19 10.85
C ARG A 332 29.87 4.42 11.21
N PRO A 333 29.61 4.67 12.51
CA PRO A 333 28.95 5.88 12.97
C PRO A 333 29.70 7.17 12.57
N LEU A 334 28.96 8.24 12.35
CA LEU A 334 29.45 9.60 12.26
C LEU A 334 29.99 10.03 13.65
N THR A 335 31.09 10.75 13.69
CA THR A 335 31.57 11.38 14.94
C THR A 335 31.12 12.83 15.04
N LEU A 336 30.86 13.33 16.24
CA LEU A 336 30.51 14.75 16.46
C LEU A 336 31.53 15.72 15.85
N LYS A 337 32.82 15.36 15.88
CA LYS A 337 33.90 16.16 15.26
C LYS A 337 33.75 16.22 13.72
N GLU A 338 33.33 15.15 13.08
CA GLU A 338 33.07 15.11 11.63
C GLU A 338 31.79 15.88 11.29
N ALA A 339 30.73 15.77 12.11
CA ALA A 339 29.49 16.52 11.96
C ALA A 339 29.72 18.03 11.97
N LYS A 340 30.46 18.54 12.97
CA LYS A 340 30.84 19.97 13.10
C LYS A 340 31.66 20.52 11.94
N LYS A 341 32.26 19.69 11.11
CA LYS A 341 33.01 20.13 9.92
C LYS A 341 32.08 20.26 8.69
N GLN A 342 30.94 19.64 8.72
CA GLN A 342 30.03 19.55 7.56
C GLN A 342 28.72 20.32 7.77
N LEU A 343 28.34 20.54 9.04
CA LEU A 343 27.08 21.20 9.41
C LEU A 343 27.37 22.32 10.43
N ASP A 344 26.58 23.39 10.33
CA ASP A 344 26.52 24.44 11.33
C ASP A 344 25.51 24.03 12.41
N LEU A 345 26.01 23.43 13.50
CA LEU A 345 25.16 22.92 14.57
C LEU A 345 24.94 24.03 15.63
N PRO A 346 23.65 24.33 15.95
CA PRO A 346 23.31 25.27 17.03
C PRO A 346 24.00 24.93 18.37
N GLY A 347 24.33 25.95 19.12
CA GLY A 347 25.00 25.80 20.43
C GLY A 347 24.19 24.92 21.39
N GLU A 348 22.88 25.00 21.36
CA GLU A 348 21.97 24.16 22.15
C GLU A 348 22.15 22.67 21.89
N MET A 349 22.30 22.26 20.63
CA MET A 349 22.54 20.86 20.27
C MET A 349 23.86 20.32 20.86
N LEU A 350 24.80 21.20 21.20
CA LEU A 350 26.12 20.86 21.66
C LEU A 350 26.29 20.93 23.17
N SER A 351 25.39 21.65 23.87
CA SER A 351 25.49 21.93 25.30
C SER A 351 24.35 21.36 26.14
N THR A 352 23.22 21.05 25.52
CA THR A 352 22.04 20.52 26.22
C THR A 352 21.94 19.00 26.00
N ALA A 353 21.62 18.28 27.07
CA ALA A 353 21.34 16.84 27.01
C ALA A 353 19.82 16.61 27.07
N ALA A 354 19.28 15.89 26.13
CA ALA A 354 17.87 15.55 26.08
C ALA A 354 17.68 14.19 25.40
N GLY A 355 16.56 13.51 25.69
CA GLY A 355 16.12 12.35 24.89
C GLY A 355 15.73 12.78 23.48
N ALA A 356 15.97 11.92 22.51
CA ALA A 356 15.62 12.20 21.11
C ALA A 356 15.12 10.94 20.41
N PHE A 357 14.17 11.11 19.49
CA PHE A 357 13.77 10.06 18.54
C PHE A 357 14.18 10.47 17.13
N VAL A 358 14.65 9.50 16.36
CA VAL A 358 14.91 9.67 14.92
C VAL A 358 14.00 8.73 14.18
N SER A 359 13.14 9.28 13.32
CA SER A 359 12.25 8.53 12.47
C SER A 359 12.67 8.64 11.00
N LEU A 360 12.58 7.53 10.31
CA LEU A 360 12.83 7.39 8.88
C LEU A 360 11.52 7.00 8.22
N HIS A 361 11.13 7.69 7.16
CA HIS A 361 9.97 7.35 6.34
C HIS A 361 10.41 7.13 4.90
N LYS A 362 9.66 6.32 4.18
CA LYS A 362 9.81 6.08 2.75
C LYS A 362 8.42 5.90 2.16
N GLU A 363 8.09 6.68 1.15
CA GLU A 363 6.77 6.64 0.50
C GLU A 363 5.61 6.73 1.53
N ASP A 364 5.69 7.73 2.42
CA ASP A 364 4.77 8.00 3.53
C ASP A 364 4.63 6.86 4.58
N GLN A 365 5.42 5.81 4.46
CA GLN A 365 5.43 4.70 5.42
C GLN A 365 6.62 4.79 6.37
N LEU A 366 6.40 4.40 7.64
CA LEU A 366 7.48 4.28 8.60
C LEU A 366 8.50 3.24 8.12
N ARG A 367 9.80 3.62 8.06
CA ARG A 367 10.91 2.75 7.64
C ARG A 367 11.90 2.45 8.77
N GLY A 368 11.81 3.17 9.85
CA GLY A 368 12.60 2.97 11.06
C GLY A 368 12.38 4.10 12.05
N CYS A 369 12.30 3.78 13.33
CA CYS A 369 12.15 4.78 14.40
C CYS A 369 12.74 4.23 15.69
N ILE A 370 13.81 4.84 16.17
CA ILE A 370 14.42 4.53 17.46
C ILE A 370 14.72 5.83 18.19
N GLY A 371 14.58 5.79 19.49
CA GLY A 371 14.91 6.93 20.36
C GLY A 371 15.13 6.54 21.81
N THR A 372 15.46 7.54 22.58
CA THR A 372 15.72 7.49 24.01
C THR A 372 14.76 8.42 24.75
N ILE A 373 14.21 7.95 25.88
CA ILE A 373 13.24 8.71 26.68
C ILE A 373 13.95 9.81 27.48
N SER A 374 15.20 9.57 27.84
CA SER A 374 16.08 10.51 28.57
C SER A 374 17.44 10.49 27.92
N ALA A 375 18.21 11.55 28.12
CA ALA A 375 19.56 11.67 27.59
C ALA A 375 20.44 10.48 28.00
N CYS A 376 21.03 9.83 27.01
CA CYS A 376 22.06 8.79 27.18
C CYS A 376 23.44 9.26 26.76
N CYS A 377 23.52 10.39 26.04
CA CYS A 377 24.73 11.03 25.57
C CYS A 377 24.95 12.40 26.25
N SER A 378 26.10 12.99 26.02
CA SER A 378 26.50 14.26 26.66
C SER A 378 25.73 15.47 26.09
N CYS A 379 25.18 15.34 24.87
CA CYS A 379 24.44 16.40 24.22
C CYS A 379 23.45 15.85 23.14
N ILE A 380 22.49 16.69 22.75
CA ILE A 380 21.46 16.37 21.74
C ILE A 380 22.12 15.88 20.43
N ALA A 381 23.20 16.49 19.98
CA ALA A 381 23.83 16.09 18.73
C ALA A 381 24.38 14.64 18.77
N GLU A 382 24.97 14.22 19.88
CA GLU A 382 25.42 12.83 20.04
C GLU A 382 24.23 11.86 20.17
N GLU A 383 23.16 12.29 20.84
CA GLU A 383 21.91 11.51 20.95
C GLU A 383 21.28 11.24 19.56
N ILE A 384 21.20 12.28 18.72
CA ILE A 384 20.69 12.16 17.33
C ILE A 384 21.58 11.20 16.53
N ILE A 385 22.92 11.35 16.59
CA ILE A 385 23.86 10.49 15.85
C ILE A 385 23.64 9.01 16.22
N GLN A 386 23.51 8.71 17.50
CA GLN A 386 23.35 7.35 17.99
C GLN A 386 21.97 6.77 17.57
N ASN A 387 20.91 7.55 17.75
CA ASN A 387 19.56 7.10 17.45
C ASN A 387 19.31 6.97 15.93
N ALA A 388 19.91 7.83 15.11
CA ALA A 388 19.90 7.73 13.66
C ALA A 388 20.50 6.41 13.16
N VAL A 389 21.66 6.02 13.71
CA VAL A 389 22.29 4.72 13.40
C VAL A 389 21.39 3.57 13.86
N SER A 390 20.76 3.69 15.02
CA SER A 390 19.88 2.65 15.55
C SER A 390 18.60 2.53 14.71
N ALA A 391 17.99 3.64 14.31
CA ALA A 391 16.79 3.66 13.47
C ALA A 391 17.00 2.98 12.10
N CYS A 392 18.17 3.20 11.46
CA CYS A 392 18.44 2.61 10.15
C CYS A 392 18.98 1.18 10.17
N SER A 393 19.33 0.62 11.35
CA SER A 393 20.05 -0.67 11.38
C SER A 393 19.69 -1.61 12.54
N ARG A 394 18.95 -1.13 13.55
CA ARG A 394 18.67 -1.90 14.78
C ARG A 394 17.18 -1.91 15.14
N ASP A 395 16.35 -1.30 14.35
CA ASP A 395 14.90 -1.41 14.51
C ASP A 395 14.49 -2.82 14.04
N TYR A 396 14.11 -3.66 14.98
CA TYR A 396 13.80 -5.07 14.73
C TYR A 396 12.58 -5.30 13.82
N ARG A 397 11.77 -4.24 13.61
CA ARG A 397 10.60 -4.29 12.72
C ARG A 397 10.99 -4.26 11.24
N PHE A 398 12.22 -3.83 10.93
CA PHE A 398 12.67 -3.57 9.56
C PHE A 398 14.06 -4.17 9.32
N HIS A 399 14.30 -4.55 8.08
CA HIS A 399 15.68 -4.84 7.65
C HIS A 399 16.52 -3.58 7.66
N LYS A 400 17.85 -3.75 7.78
CA LYS A 400 18.79 -2.65 7.67
C LYS A 400 18.56 -1.87 6.37
N VAL A 401 18.57 -0.55 6.45
CA VAL A 401 18.44 0.35 5.30
C VAL A 401 19.53 0.06 4.27
N ALA A 402 19.15 -0.08 2.99
CA ALA A 402 20.06 -0.28 1.87
C ALA A 402 20.56 1.06 1.29
N VAL A 403 21.71 1.04 0.61
CA VAL A 403 22.27 2.24 -0.04
C VAL A 403 21.30 2.83 -1.08
N SER A 404 20.56 1.99 -1.79
CA SER A 404 19.56 2.39 -2.79
C SER A 404 18.37 3.14 -2.21
N GLU A 405 18.06 2.96 -0.92
CA GLU A 405 16.95 3.63 -0.26
C GLU A 405 17.30 5.06 0.19
N LEU A 406 18.59 5.38 0.39
CA LEU A 406 19.02 6.68 0.94
C LEU A 406 18.43 7.91 0.23
N PRO A 407 18.31 7.95 -1.12
CA PRO A 407 17.70 9.08 -1.82
C PRO A 407 16.19 9.22 -1.58
N LEU A 408 15.53 8.15 -1.13
CA LEU A 408 14.08 8.05 -0.96
C LEU A 408 13.62 8.26 0.49
N LEU A 409 14.59 8.46 1.42
CA LEU A 409 14.27 8.60 2.84
C LEU A 409 13.94 10.04 3.21
N GLU A 410 12.88 10.17 3.98
CA GLU A 410 12.52 11.36 4.75
C GLU A 410 12.89 11.16 6.21
N TYR A 411 13.25 12.24 6.86
CA TYR A 411 13.75 12.21 8.24
C TYR A 411 12.94 13.14 9.10
N SER A 412 12.72 12.76 10.35
CA SER A 412 12.28 13.64 11.40
C SER A 412 13.00 13.34 12.69
N VAL A 413 13.15 14.39 13.52
CA VAL A 413 13.78 14.31 14.82
C VAL A 413 12.84 14.91 15.85
N ASP A 414 12.52 14.14 16.88
CA ASP A 414 11.71 14.59 18.02
C ASP A 414 12.64 14.77 19.23
N ILE A 415 12.77 15.99 19.76
CA ILE A 415 13.50 16.27 20.99
C ILE A 415 12.51 16.31 22.14
N LEU A 416 12.76 15.51 23.16
CA LEU A 416 11.89 15.37 24.32
C LEU A 416 12.24 16.42 25.39
N GLY A 417 11.20 17.11 25.83
CA GLY A 417 11.25 17.96 27.04
C GLY A 417 11.35 17.12 28.32
N GLU A 418 11.52 17.79 29.44
CA GLU A 418 11.52 17.14 30.75
C GLU A 418 10.17 16.49 31.05
N ALA A 419 10.22 15.30 31.63
CA ALA A 419 9.01 14.57 32.01
C ALA A 419 8.47 15.10 33.34
N GLU A 420 7.20 15.45 33.38
CA GLU A 420 6.46 15.94 34.55
C GLU A 420 5.51 14.85 35.07
N ASP A 421 5.52 14.61 36.38
CA ASP A 421 4.54 13.74 37.03
C ASP A 421 3.13 14.35 36.95
N ILE A 422 2.14 13.55 36.59
CA ILE A 422 0.74 13.94 36.58
C ILE A 422 -0.10 13.07 37.52
N HIS A 423 -1.16 13.65 38.06
CA HIS A 423 -1.99 12.98 39.04
C HIS A 423 -3.07 12.11 38.40
N ASP A 424 -3.57 12.55 37.24
CA ASP A 424 -4.60 11.86 36.48
C ASP A 424 -4.54 12.18 34.98
N SER A 425 -5.31 11.46 34.19
CA SER A 425 -5.35 11.58 32.72
C SER A 425 -5.92 12.90 32.19
N SER A 426 -6.67 13.67 33.02
CA SER A 426 -7.20 14.97 32.60
C SER A 426 -6.14 16.03 32.31
N GLN A 427 -4.90 15.79 32.78
CA GLN A 427 -3.75 16.64 32.54
C GLN A 427 -3.02 16.34 31.22
N LEU A 428 -3.53 15.38 30.43
CA LEU A 428 -3.01 15.02 29.12
C LEU A 428 -3.81 15.70 28.01
N ASP A 429 -3.13 15.92 26.91
CA ASP A 429 -3.67 16.34 25.61
C ASP A 429 -2.88 15.59 24.55
N VAL A 430 -3.53 14.71 23.80
CA VAL A 430 -2.88 13.82 22.82
C VAL A 430 -2.14 14.56 21.71
N LYS A 431 -2.53 15.81 21.42
CA LYS A 431 -1.87 16.64 20.41
C LYS A 431 -0.63 17.37 20.94
N ARG A 432 -0.60 17.62 22.25
CA ARG A 432 0.46 18.43 22.88
C ARG A 432 1.45 17.59 23.68
N TYR A 433 0.95 16.60 24.42
CA TYR A 433 1.78 15.85 25.36
C TYR A 433 1.95 14.41 24.96
N GLY A 434 3.20 13.95 24.97
CA GLY A 434 3.49 12.53 25.07
C GLY A 434 3.20 12.01 26.47
N VAL A 435 2.95 10.72 26.60
CA VAL A 435 2.72 10.05 27.87
C VAL A 435 3.80 9.01 28.15
N ILE A 436 4.25 8.96 29.40
CA ILE A 436 5.04 7.87 29.93
C ILE A 436 4.20 7.15 30.95
N VAL A 437 4.04 5.82 30.77
CA VAL A 437 3.38 4.94 31.71
C VAL A 437 4.42 4.05 32.38
N SER A 438 4.43 4.02 33.71
CA SER A 438 5.40 3.22 34.46
C SER A 438 4.76 2.44 35.61
N CYS A 439 5.24 1.20 35.84
CA CYS A 439 4.90 0.38 36.98
C CYS A 439 6.12 -0.45 37.39
N GLY A 440 6.70 -0.17 38.53
CA GLY A 440 7.94 -0.80 38.97
C GLY A 440 9.09 -0.57 37.99
N ARG A 441 9.56 -1.63 37.35
CA ARG A 441 10.62 -1.56 36.31
C ARG A 441 10.08 -1.45 34.88
N LYS A 442 8.79 -1.65 34.69
CA LYS A 442 8.13 -1.52 33.39
C LYS A 442 7.95 -0.05 33.07
N ARG A 443 8.30 0.36 31.87
CA ARG A 443 8.14 1.74 31.41
C ARG A 443 7.86 1.76 29.91
N GLY A 444 6.77 2.40 29.50
CA GLY A 444 6.39 2.60 28.10
C GLY A 444 6.09 4.05 27.82
N LEU A 445 6.27 4.43 26.58
CA LEU A 445 6.11 5.80 26.12
C LEU A 445 5.34 5.83 24.80
N LEU A 446 4.50 6.86 24.66
CA LEU A 446 3.93 7.25 23.39
C LEU A 446 4.14 8.74 23.16
N LEU A 447 4.59 9.13 21.97
CA LEU A 447 4.78 10.52 21.56
C LEU A 447 3.41 11.21 21.38
N PRO A 448 3.36 12.54 21.40
CA PRO A 448 2.13 13.28 21.08
C PRO A 448 1.90 13.30 19.56
N ASP A 449 0.68 13.69 19.19
CA ASP A 449 0.26 13.97 17.81
C ASP A 449 0.61 12.83 16.83
N LEU A 450 0.29 11.61 17.23
CA LEU A 450 0.42 10.43 16.39
C LEU A 450 -0.89 10.15 15.66
N GLU A 451 -0.78 9.83 14.40
CA GLU A 451 -1.92 9.44 13.57
C GLU A 451 -2.61 8.19 14.12
N GLY A 452 -3.96 8.20 14.12
CA GLY A 452 -4.75 7.11 14.67
C GLY A 452 -4.82 7.05 16.20
N VAL A 453 -4.27 8.07 16.91
CA VAL A 453 -4.35 8.20 18.37
C VAL A 453 -5.07 9.49 18.71
N ASP A 454 -6.40 9.42 18.81
CA ASP A 454 -7.24 10.60 18.94
C ASP A 454 -7.75 10.85 20.39
N THR A 455 -7.55 9.88 21.30
CA THR A 455 -7.98 9.99 22.69
C THR A 455 -6.85 9.70 23.69
N VAL A 456 -6.95 10.31 24.86
CA VAL A 456 -6.00 10.11 25.97
C VAL A 456 -6.00 8.66 26.45
N GLU A 457 -7.16 8.01 26.47
CA GLU A 457 -7.33 6.61 26.86
C GLU A 457 -6.57 5.70 25.91
N GLU A 458 -6.69 5.93 24.60
CA GLU A 458 -5.98 5.20 23.56
C GLU A 458 -4.46 5.38 23.68
N GLN A 459 -4.01 6.62 23.92
CA GLN A 459 -2.61 6.96 24.11
C GLN A 459 -2.01 6.21 25.30
N ILE A 460 -2.70 6.20 26.45
CA ILE A 460 -2.28 5.47 27.66
C ILE A 460 -2.28 3.96 27.39
N ARG A 461 -3.32 3.44 26.74
CA ARG A 461 -3.44 2.02 26.42
C ARG A 461 -2.27 1.52 25.58
N ILE A 462 -1.91 2.27 24.53
CA ILE A 462 -0.79 1.91 23.65
C ILE A 462 0.55 2.00 24.40
N ALA A 463 0.77 3.06 25.20
CA ALA A 463 1.99 3.21 26.00
C ALA A 463 2.12 2.05 27.03
N SER A 464 1.01 1.67 27.67
CA SER A 464 0.96 0.54 28.62
C SER A 464 1.29 -0.78 27.93
N ALA A 465 0.70 -1.04 26.76
CA ALA A 465 0.94 -2.25 25.97
C ALA A 465 2.42 -2.37 25.55
N LYS A 466 3.06 -1.28 25.13
CA LYS A 466 4.49 -1.24 24.81
C LYS A 466 5.39 -1.63 26.00
N ALA A 467 4.96 -1.32 27.22
CA ALA A 467 5.69 -1.67 28.44
C ALA A 467 5.34 -3.07 29.00
N GLY A 468 4.33 -3.73 28.43
CA GLY A 468 3.76 -4.94 29.02
C GLY A 468 3.09 -4.67 30.38
N ILE A 469 2.49 -3.48 30.53
CA ILE A 469 1.72 -3.08 31.70
C ILE A 469 0.25 -3.40 31.45
N SER A 470 -0.40 -4.08 32.40
CA SER A 470 -1.83 -4.40 32.36
C SER A 470 -2.51 -3.84 33.60
N GLU A 471 -3.56 -3.06 33.45
CA GLU A 471 -4.34 -2.51 34.56
C GLU A 471 -4.93 -3.59 35.46
N GLU A 472 -5.18 -4.78 34.91
CA GLU A 472 -5.71 -5.93 35.65
C GLU A 472 -4.71 -6.53 36.66
N TYR A 473 -3.40 -6.53 36.32
CA TYR A 473 -2.35 -7.19 37.09
C TYR A 473 -1.35 -6.23 37.74
N ASP A 474 -1.15 -5.03 37.14
CA ASP A 474 -0.16 -4.06 37.59
C ASP A 474 -0.85 -2.98 38.45
N ARG A 475 -0.47 -2.89 39.74
CA ARG A 475 -0.94 -1.87 40.67
C ARG A 475 0.09 -0.76 40.78
N ASN A 476 -0.34 0.47 41.13
CA ASN A 476 0.54 1.65 41.25
C ASN A 476 1.13 2.13 39.90
N ILE A 477 0.30 2.19 38.89
CA ILE A 477 0.66 2.82 37.61
C ILE A 477 0.88 4.32 37.83
N ARG A 478 2.02 4.82 37.36
CA ARG A 478 2.35 6.25 37.37
C ARG A 478 2.33 6.81 35.96
N LEU A 479 1.80 8.00 35.82
CA LEU A 479 1.74 8.72 34.57
C LEU A 479 2.66 9.95 34.65
N GLN A 480 3.41 10.17 33.57
CA GLN A 480 4.17 11.41 33.34
C GLN A 480 3.80 11.92 31.96
N ARG A 481 3.83 13.23 31.77
CA ARG A 481 3.69 13.88 30.47
C ARG A 481 5.01 14.59 30.10
N PHE A 482 5.21 14.81 28.81
CA PHE A 482 6.33 15.59 28.28
C PHE A 482 5.92 16.26 26.98
N GLU A 483 6.53 17.40 26.70
CA GLU A 483 6.40 18.06 25.39
C GLU A 483 7.46 17.54 24.43
N VAL A 484 7.21 17.69 23.13
CA VAL A 484 8.13 17.30 22.05
C VAL A 484 8.31 18.48 21.11
N ILE A 485 9.55 18.77 20.78
CA ILE A 485 9.87 19.66 19.66
C ILE A 485 10.17 18.78 18.45
N ARG A 486 9.29 18.83 17.46
CA ARG A 486 9.42 18.06 16.23
C ARG A 486 10.13 18.88 15.16
N HIS A 487 11.18 18.30 14.59
CA HIS A 487 11.98 18.81 13.47
C HIS A 487 11.73 17.93 12.25
N THR A 488 11.39 18.54 11.07
CA THR A 488 11.02 17.82 9.85
C THR A 488 11.69 18.39 8.60
#